data_245ecd3ffd79d2e7737c24939f407e0e
#
_entry.id   245ecd3ffd79d2e7737c24939f407e0e
#
_cell.length_a   1.000
_cell.length_b   1.000
_cell.length_c   1.000
_cell.angle_alpha   90.00
_cell.angle_beta   90.00
_cell.angle_gamma   90.00
#
_symmetry.space_group_name_H-M   'P 1'
#
loop_
_entity.id
_entity.type
_entity.pdbx_description
1 polymer ?
#
loop_
_entity_poly.entity_id
_entity_poly.type
_entity_poly.pdbx_seq_one_letter_code
_entity_poly.pdbx_strand_id
1 'polypeptide(L)'
;MKKTIFALLTALAVVSCLPDPPTPQPKDYEGTLVVGTLNENVTWHSDSIYTLRGRVIIPSGITLTIEPGVIVKGDAGNGSTASCLLIARGGKINAVGTPGAPIIFTSVIDSIQPGQLVSPNLDETVTGLWGGLLILGYAPISASTSPLQIEGIPSSELNGLYGGEDSLDDSGVLQYVSIRHGGTNIGQGNEINGLTLGGVGKGTTIDHIEVVANQDDGIECFGGNVEIQHALVWAQQDDAFDIDQAFSGLFESFVSIAENQHDHALEIDGPEGTWNAPFTMWGGTLIDPDTAQIHFRDNALGFVSFNGVANIEADLSTSVVVDTLHVGAQLGEFNWTWAKAAGKL
;
A
#
# COMPACT_ATOMS: atom_id res chain seq x y z
N MET A 1 -50.45 64.07 36.27
CA MET A 1 -49.77 62.92 36.87
C MET A 1 -50.16 61.69 36.06
N LYS A 2 -49.25 61.23 35.17
CA LYS A 2 -49.43 59.99 34.36
C LYS A 2 -48.70 58.82 35.05
N LYS A 3 -49.42 57.80 35.42
CA LYS A 3 -48.86 56.57 36.00
C LYS A 3 -48.52 55.66 34.83
N THR A 4 -47.25 55.33 34.68
CA THR A 4 -46.74 54.33 33.73
C THR A 4 -46.69 52.99 34.46
N ILE A 5 -47.44 51.99 33.94
CA ILE A 5 -47.42 50.60 34.44
C ILE A 5 -46.37 49.86 33.66
N PHE A 6 -45.38 49.35 34.36
CA PHE A 6 -44.36 48.39 33.81
C PHE A 6 -44.91 46.99 33.90
N ALA A 7 -45.15 46.38 32.73
CA ALA A 7 -45.49 44.95 32.68
C ALA A 7 -44.18 44.14 32.58
N LEU A 8 -43.91 43.29 33.56
CA LEU A 8 -42.78 42.38 33.60
C LEU A 8 -43.19 41.09 32.83
N LEU A 9 -42.58 40.88 31.67
CA LEU A 9 -42.74 39.66 30.88
C LEU A 9 -41.71 38.61 31.41
N THR A 10 -42.16 37.59 32.11
CA THR A 10 -41.35 36.41 32.46
C THR A 10 -41.34 35.45 31.28
N ALA A 11 -40.18 35.35 30.60
CA ALA A 11 -39.97 34.34 29.59
C ALA A 11 -39.68 33.01 30.28
N LEU A 12 -40.56 32.04 30.12
CA LEU A 12 -40.36 30.63 30.54
C LEU A 12 -39.46 29.96 29.49
N ALA A 13 -38.22 29.70 29.81
CA ALA A 13 -37.31 28.89 28.96
C ALA A 13 -37.70 27.43 29.12
N VAL A 14 -38.37 26.87 28.13
CA VAL A 14 -38.57 25.38 28.04
C VAL A 14 -37.25 24.81 27.52
N VAL A 15 -36.47 24.21 28.44
CA VAL A 15 -35.33 23.35 28.09
C VAL A 15 -35.92 22.05 27.56
N SER A 16 -35.93 21.92 26.23
CA SER A 16 -36.21 20.67 25.56
C SER A 16 -34.99 19.75 25.77
N CYS A 17 -35.15 18.74 26.63
CA CYS A 17 -34.20 17.60 26.64
C CYS A 17 -34.32 16.84 25.32
N LEU A 18 -33.43 17.14 24.39
CA LEU A 18 -33.21 16.23 23.26
C LEU A 18 -32.68 14.89 23.84
N PRO A 19 -33.20 13.76 23.38
CA PRO A 19 -32.61 12.48 23.76
C PRO A 19 -31.14 12.46 23.32
N ASP A 20 -30.27 11.95 24.18
CA ASP A 20 -28.86 11.75 23.82
C ASP A 20 -28.79 10.98 22.51
N PRO A 21 -27.85 11.34 21.60
CA PRO A 21 -27.63 10.56 20.41
C PRO A 21 -27.35 9.10 20.82
N PRO A 22 -27.91 8.12 20.08
CA PRO A 22 -27.73 6.72 20.42
C PRO A 22 -26.23 6.42 20.52
N THR A 23 -25.82 5.86 21.63
CA THR A 23 -24.44 5.38 21.83
C THR A 23 -24.13 4.44 20.66
N PRO A 24 -23.03 4.65 19.92
CA PRO A 24 -22.66 3.74 18.84
C PRO A 24 -22.60 2.33 19.40
N GLN A 25 -23.40 1.42 18.83
CA GLN A 25 -23.33 0.00 19.22
C GLN A 25 -21.91 -0.49 18.87
N PRO A 26 -21.31 -1.34 19.71
CA PRO A 26 -20.04 -1.98 19.35
C PRO A 26 -20.21 -2.67 18.00
N LYS A 27 -19.32 -2.36 17.05
CA LYS A 27 -19.28 -3.04 15.76
C LYS A 27 -18.73 -4.44 16.02
N ASP A 28 -19.48 -5.46 15.67
CA ASP A 28 -18.98 -6.83 15.71
C ASP A 28 -17.96 -7.00 14.58
N TYR A 29 -16.70 -7.22 14.92
CA TYR A 29 -15.64 -7.50 13.99
C TYR A 29 -15.47 -9.01 13.81
N GLU A 30 -15.27 -9.42 12.57
CA GLU A 30 -14.91 -10.79 12.27
C GLU A 30 -13.47 -11.06 12.73
N GLY A 31 -13.25 -12.15 13.44
CA GLY A 31 -11.94 -12.56 13.92
C GLY A 31 -11.40 -11.71 15.08
N THR A 32 -10.07 -11.58 15.14
CA THR A 32 -9.36 -10.87 16.20
C THR A 32 -9.17 -9.40 15.84
N LEU A 33 -9.73 -8.48 16.64
CA LEU A 33 -9.55 -7.05 16.46
C LEU A 33 -8.15 -6.61 16.91
N VAL A 34 -7.42 -5.91 16.05
CA VAL A 34 -6.09 -5.35 16.32
C VAL A 34 -6.15 -3.83 16.18
N VAL A 35 -5.60 -3.09 17.15
CA VAL A 35 -5.65 -1.63 17.20
C VAL A 35 -4.36 -1.05 17.75
N GLY A 36 -3.95 0.12 17.22
CA GLY A 36 -2.85 0.94 17.75
C GLY A 36 -1.47 0.29 17.60
N THR A 37 -0.52 0.72 18.42
CA THR A 37 0.87 0.29 18.36
C THR A 37 1.09 -0.99 19.17
N LEU A 38 1.68 -2.01 18.54
CA LEU A 38 2.04 -3.25 19.25
C LEU A 38 3.26 -2.98 20.17
N ASN A 39 3.32 -3.68 21.30
CA ASN A 39 4.35 -3.50 22.32
C ASN A 39 5.18 -4.76 22.60
N GLU A 40 4.90 -5.86 21.89
CA GLU A 40 5.61 -7.12 21.96
C GLU A 40 5.56 -7.85 20.62
N ASN A 41 6.42 -8.84 20.42
CA ASN A 41 6.37 -9.69 19.25
C ASN A 41 5.08 -10.51 19.23
N VAL A 42 4.41 -10.55 18.10
CA VAL A 42 3.11 -11.21 17.95
C VAL A 42 3.15 -12.15 16.76
N THR A 43 2.45 -13.28 16.88
CA THR A 43 2.18 -14.20 15.77
C THR A 43 0.69 -14.22 15.46
N TRP A 44 0.34 -13.99 14.20
CA TRP A 44 -0.99 -14.22 13.66
C TRP A 44 -1.03 -15.60 13.06
N HIS A 45 -1.90 -16.43 13.60
CA HIS A 45 -1.93 -17.87 13.35
C HIS A 45 -2.77 -18.23 12.14
N SER A 46 -2.36 -19.28 11.42
CA SER A 46 -3.04 -19.85 10.25
C SER A 46 -4.54 -20.07 10.48
N ASP A 47 -5.28 -20.05 9.37
CA ASP A 47 -6.74 -20.24 9.36
C ASP A 47 -7.53 -19.25 10.24
N SER A 48 -6.95 -18.08 10.48
CA SER A 48 -7.54 -17.02 11.31
C SER A 48 -7.75 -15.74 10.52
N ILE A 49 -8.68 -14.91 11.02
CA ILE A 49 -8.95 -13.57 10.52
C ILE A 49 -8.51 -12.55 11.57
N TYR A 50 -7.79 -11.52 11.13
CA TYR A 50 -7.40 -10.38 11.94
C TYR A 50 -7.97 -9.11 11.36
N THR A 51 -8.68 -8.31 12.17
CA THR A 51 -9.28 -7.05 11.71
C THR A 51 -8.49 -5.87 12.24
N LEU A 52 -7.98 -5.05 11.34
CA LEU A 52 -7.28 -3.81 11.66
C LEU A 52 -8.28 -2.67 11.79
N ARG A 53 -8.19 -1.87 12.86
CA ARG A 53 -8.95 -0.64 12.98
C ARG A 53 -8.02 0.54 13.25
N GLY A 54 -8.07 1.54 12.36
CA GLY A 54 -7.13 2.63 12.34
C GLY A 54 -5.71 2.14 12.03
N ARG A 55 -4.71 2.94 12.31
CA ARG A 55 -3.32 2.56 12.09
C ARG A 55 -2.86 1.51 13.10
N VAL A 56 -2.53 0.32 12.62
CA VAL A 56 -1.86 -0.71 13.40
C VAL A 56 -0.37 -0.60 13.12
N ILE A 57 0.43 -0.36 14.15
CA ILE A 57 1.85 -0.01 14.03
C ILE A 57 2.72 -1.09 14.66
N ILE A 58 3.72 -1.54 13.90
CA ILE A 58 4.80 -2.41 14.37
C ILE A 58 6.02 -1.52 14.58
N PRO A 59 6.31 -1.09 15.81
CA PRO A 59 7.38 -0.13 16.08
C PRO A 59 8.76 -0.80 16.08
N SER A 60 9.81 0.01 16.12
CA SER A 60 11.19 -0.46 16.23
C SER A 60 11.39 -1.51 17.31
N GLY A 61 12.08 -2.59 16.98
CA GLY A 61 12.38 -3.70 17.89
C GLY A 61 11.27 -4.74 18.05
N ILE A 62 10.12 -4.54 17.43
CA ILE A 62 8.98 -5.47 17.46
C ILE A 62 8.88 -6.20 16.11
N THR A 63 8.54 -7.48 16.17
CA THR A 63 8.31 -8.33 15.00
C THR A 63 6.87 -8.84 14.99
N LEU A 64 6.17 -8.61 13.89
CA LEU A 64 4.92 -9.27 13.55
C LEU A 64 5.22 -10.48 12.67
N THR A 65 4.81 -11.67 13.09
CA THR A 65 4.84 -12.88 12.27
C THR A 65 3.43 -13.22 11.82
N ILE A 66 3.24 -13.47 10.52
CA ILE A 66 1.96 -13.87 9.93
C ILE A 66 2.15 -15.22 9.25
N GLU A 67 1.40 -16.21 9.73
CA GLU A 67 1.47 -17.58 9.22
C GLU A 67 0.71 -17.73 7.88
N PRO A 68 1.01 -18.77 7.08
CA PRO A 68 0.30 -19.02 5.82
C PRO A 68 -1.23 -19.11 5.98
N GLY A 69 -1.97 -18.57 5.02
CA GLY A 69 -3.44 -18.63 4.98
C GLY A 69 -4.18 -17.66 5.91
N VAL A 70 -3.47 -16.80 6.62
CA VAL A 70 -4.08 -15.72 7.42
C VAL A 70 -4.77 -14.73 6.49
N ILE A 71 -5.95 -14.26 6.91
CA ILE A 71 -6.66 -13.14 6.27
C ILE A 71 -6.62 -11.93 7.21
N VAL A 72 -6.16 -10.80 6.68
CA VAL A 72 -6.11 -9.52 7.39
C VAL A 72 -7.11 -8.57 6.74
N LYS A 73 -8.08 -8.09 7.53
CA LYS A 73 -9.15 -7.21 7.04
C LYS A 73 -9.01 -5.81 7.62
N GLY A 74 -8.81 -4.81 6.76
CA GLY A 74 -8.85 -3.40 7.16
C GLY A 74 -10.28 -2.92 7.38
N ASP A 75 -10.56 -2.28 8.53
CA ASP A 75 -11.84 -1.60 8.75
C ASP A 75 -11.92 -0.34 7.90
N ALA A 76 -13.13 0.04 7.53
CA ALA A 76 -13.37 1.25 6.77
C ALA A 76 -12.96 2.50 7.57
N GLY A 77 -12.43 3.48 6.87
CA GLY A 77 -12.03 4.77 7.43
C GLY A 77 -11.43 5.65 6.34
N ASN A 78 -11.35 6.94 6.62
CA ASN A 78 -10.69 7.90 5.77
C ASN A 78 -9.92 8.91 6.61
N GLY A 79 -9.00 9.64 6.01
CA GLY A 79 -8.18 10.60 6.72
C GLY A 79 -7.44 9.94 7.90
N SER A 80 -7.53 10.53 9.08
CA SER A 80 -6.87 10.02 10.29
C SER A 80 -7.43 8.69 10.81
N THR A 81 -8.58 8.25 10.30
CA THR A 81 -9.26 7.00 10.70
C THR A 81 -9.05 5.86 9.72
N ALA A 82 -8.36 6.09 8.60
CA ALA A 82 -8.03 5.05 7.63
C ALA A 82 -7.27 3.90 8.32
N SER A 83 -7.69 2.68 8.04
CA SER A 83 -7.03 1.50 8.59
C SER A 83 -5.85 1.11 7.68
N CYS A 84 -4.69 0.95 8.26
CA CYS A 84 -3.50 0.43 7.56
C CYS A 84 -2.62 -0.39 8.51
N LEU A 85 -1.71 -1.18 7.94
CA LEU A 85 -0.62 -1.81 8.68
C LEU A 85 0.68 -1.06 8.38
N LEU A 86 1.28 -0.48 9.40
CA LEU A 86 2.52 0.30 9.31
C LEU A 86 3.67 -0.42 10.02
N ILE A 87 4.66 -0.85 9.26
CA ILE A 87 5.93 -1.34 9.80
C ILE A 87 6.88 -0.16 9.86
N ALA A 88 7.12 0.36 11.06
CA ALA A 88 8.01 1.49 11.28
C ALA A 88 9.48 1.10 11.11
N ARG A 89 10.36 2.06 10.91
CA ARG A 89 11.81 1.82 10.85
C ARG A 89 12.30 1.00 12.04
N GLY A 90 12.96 -0.12 11.76
CA GLY A 90 13.46 -1.07 12.76
C GLY A 90 12.39 -1.99 13.36
N GLY A 91 11.12 -1.84 12.96
CA GLY A 91 10.11 -2.87 13.12
C GLY A 91 10.25 -3.93 12.03
N LYS A 92 9.70 -5.12 12.23
CA LYS A 92 9.77 -6.20 11.24
C LYS A 92 8.43 -6.87 11.00
N ILE A 93 8.23 -7.29 9.75
CA ILE A 93 7.14 -8.18 9.36
C ILE A 93 7.70 -9.46 8.76
N ASN A 94 7.26 -10.62 9.25
CA ASN A 94 7.55 -11.92 8.66
C ASN A 94 6.22 -12.52 8.18
N ALA A 95 5.78 -12.12 7.00
CA ALA A 95 4.56 -12.61 6.36
C ALA A 95 4.96 -13.59 5.26
N VAL A 96 5.02 -14.89 5.62
CA VAL A 96 5.47 -15.95 4.74
C VAL A 96 4.30 -16.89 4.46
N GLY A 97 3.58 -16.62 3.37
CA GLY A 97 2.56 -17.50 2.83
C GLY A 97 3.14 -18.64 2.00
N THR A 98 2.27 -19.35 1.29
CA THR A 98 2.64 -20.37 0.29
C THR A 98 1.72 -20.28 -0.92
N PRO A 99 2.06 -20.88 -2.07
CA PRO A 99 1.16 -20.90 -3.24
C PRO A 99 -0.24 -21.48 -2.94
N GLY A 100 -0.35 -22.42 -2.02
CA GLY A 100 -1.62 -23.04 -1.63
C GLY A 100 -2.32 -22.38 -0.45
N ALA A 101 -1.65 -21.48 0.25
CA ALA A 101 -2.16 -20.73 1.40
C ALA A 101 -1.52 -19.33 1.46
N PRO A 102 -1.82 -18.44 0.48
CA PRO A 102 -1.30 -17.08 0.50
C PRO A 102 -1.87 -16.31 1.70
N ILE A 103 -1.14 -15.31 2.16
CA ILE A 103 -1.63 -14.34 3.12
C ILE A 103 -2.41 -13.27 2.36
N ILE A 104 -3.64 -12.97 2.77
CA ILE A 104 -4.50 -12.04 2.07
C ILE A 104 -4.81 -10.84 2.97
N PHE A 105 -4.45 -9.65 2.51
CA PHE A 105 -4.88 -8.37 3.07
C PHE A 105 -6.05 -7.85 2.24
N THR A 106 -7.16 -7.48 2.88
CA THR A 106 -8.36 -7.01 2.20
C THR A 106 -9.19 -6.10 3.12
N SER A 107 -10.45 -5.83 2.80
CA SER A 107 -11.37 -5.03 3.63
C SER A 107 -12.32 -5.91 4.45
N VAL A 108 -12.84 -5.36 5.55
CA VAL A 108 -13.89 -5.99 6.38
C VAL A 108 -15.18 -6.29 5.61
N ILE A 109 -15.43 -5.64 4.47
CA ILE A 109 -16.61 -5.93 3.64
C ILE A 109 -16.39 -7.06 2.65
N ASP A 110 -15.15 -7.51 2.46
CA ASP A 110 -14.86 -8.75 1.75
C ASP A 110 -15.27 -9.96 2.62
N SER A 111 -16.16 -10.78 2.08
CA SER A 111 -16.65 -11.98 2.79
C SER A 111 -15.69 -13.17 2.71
N ILE A 112 -14.49 -12.99 2.17
CA ILE A 112 -13.50 -14.05 2.01
C ILE A 112 -13.16 -14.72 3.34
N GLN A 113 -12.98 -16.04 3.31
CA GLN A 113 -12.67 -16.89 4.47
C GLN A 113 -11.33 -17.62 4.26
N PRO A 114 -10.65 -18.03 5.33
CA PRO A 114 -9.45 -18.86 5.24
C PRO A 114 -9.64 -20.04 4.29
N GLY A 115 -8.62 -20.27 3.44
CA GLY A 115 -8.64 -21.32 2.41
C GLY A 115 -9.32 -20.92 1.10
N GLN A 116 -9.89 -19.72 0.99
CA GLN A 116 -10.39 -19.15 -0.27
C GLN A 116 -9.32 -18.24 -0.89
N LEU A 117 -9.26 -18.22 -2.21
CA LEU A 117 -8.37 -17.34 -2.97
C LEU A 117 -9.14 -16.17 -3.59
N VAL A 118 -10.34 -16.43 -4.12
CA VAL A 118 -11.17 -15.45 -4.80
C VAL A 118 -12.18 -14.87 -3.83
N SER A 119 -12.35 -13.53 -3.84
CA SER A 119 -13.41 -12.90 -3.06
C SER A 119 -14.79 -13.38 -3.53
N PRO A 120 -15.69 -13.78 -2.63
CA PRO A 120 -17.03 -14.22 -3.00
C PRO A 120 -17.98 -13.07 -3.35
N ASN A 121 -17.66 -11.83 -3.04
CA ASN A 121 -18.58 -10.68 -3.14
C ASN A 121 -17.95 -9.37 -3.62
N LEU A 122 -16.64 -9.29 -3.74
CA LEU A 122 -15.94 -8.15 -4.33
C LEU A 122 -15.23 -8.57 -5.60
N ASP A 123 -15.19 -7.68 -6.57
CA ASP A 123 -14.44 -7.82 -7.81
C ASP A 123 -13.35 -6.75 -7.92
N GLU A 124 -12.58 -6.80 -8.97
CA GLU A 124 -11.44 -5.91 -9.24
C GLU A 124 -11.82 -4.43 -9.43
N THR A 125 -13.10 -4.11 -9.57
CA THR A 125 -13.56 -2.71 -9.75
C THR A 125 -13.77 -1.98 -8.43
N VAL A 126 -13.73 -2.69 -7.31
CA VAL A 126 -13.99 -2.13 -5.97
C VAL A 126 -12.69 -1.77 -5.29
N THR A 127 -12.40 -0.50 -5.14
CA THR A 127 -11.15 0.07 -4.60
C THR A 127 -11.41 0.94 -3.37
N GLY A 128 -10.37 1.43 -2.70
CA GLY A 128 -10.46 2.48 -1.68
C GLY A 128 -11.16 2.08 -0.37
N LEU A 129 -11.26 0.81 -0.05
CA LEU A 129 -12.02 0.33 1.12
C LEU A 129 -11.26 0.40 2.43
N TRP A 130 -9.95 0.42 2.38
CA TRP A 130 -9.02 0.57 3.50
C TRP A 130 -7.71 1.18 2.99
N GLY A 131 -6.73 1.45 3.84
CA GLY A 131 -5.44 1.97 3.40
C GLY A 131 -4.65 0.92 2.61
N GLY A 132 -3.63 0.40 3.21
CA GLY A 132 -2.70 -0.54 2.59
C GLY A 132 -1.65 -1.03 3.59
N LEU A 133 -0.57 -1.59 3.07
CA LEU A 133 0.59 -2.03 3.83
C LEU A 133 1.76 -1.08 3.58
N LEU A 134 2.28 -0.46 4.65
CA LEU A 134 3.44 0.42 4.60
C LEU A 134 4.63 -0.23 5.33
N ILE A 135 5.80 -0.26 4.69
CA ILE A 135 7.06 -0.72 5.27
C ILE A 135 8.09 0.39 5.15
N LEU A 136 8.63 0.81 6.28
CA LEU A 136 9.55 1.93 6.39
C LEU A 136 10.91 1.47 6.93
N GLY A 137 11.96 1.75 6.20
CA GLY A 137 13.32 1.31 6.49
C GLY A 137 14.32 2.46 6.66
N TYR A 138 15.56 2.09 6.92
CA TYR A 138 16.70 3.00 7.12
C TYR A 138 17.60 3.14 5.90
N ALA A 139 17.21 2.62 4.73
CA ALA A 139 18.02 2.74 3.53
C ALA A 139 18.04 4.17 2.97
N PRO A 140 19.04 4.53 2.15
CA PRO A 140 19.16 5.86 1.57
C PRO A 140 17.96 6.27 0.72
N ILE A 141 17.59 7.53 0.81
CA ILE A 141 16.59 8.21 -0.03
C ILE A 141 17.18 9.50 -0.58
N SER A 142 16.74 9.96 -1.73
CA SER A 142 17.28 11.19 -2.34
C SER A 142 16.57 12.47 -1.91
N ALA A 143 15.59 12.39 -1.03
CA ALA A 143 14.92 13.57 -0.52
C ALA A 143 15.91 14.58 0.07
N SER A 144 15.57 15.87 0.01
CA SER A 144 16.43 16.96 0.51
C SER A 144 16.73 16.87 2.01
N THR A 145 15.94 16.12 2.75
CA THR A 145 16.12 15.79 4.17
C THR A 145 15.87 14.30 4.40
N SER A 146 16.69 13.68 5.27
CA SER A 146 16.49 12.30 5.72
C SER A 146 16.68 12.26 7.25
N PRO A 147 15.77 11.64 8.00
CA PRO A 147 14.54 10.97 7.56
C PRO A 147 13.44 11.94 7.10
N LEU A 148 12.52 11.42 6.29
CA LEU A 148 11.33 12.13 5.81
C LEU A 148 10.06 11.45 6.37
N GLN A 149 8.96 12.20 6.44
CA GLN A 149 7.65 11.65 6.79
C GLN A 149 7.03 11.04 5.55
N ILE A 150 6.62 9.77 5.66
CA ILE A 150 5.89 9.12 4.56
C ILE A 150 4.54 9.81 4.35
N GLU A 151 4.13 9.93 3.13
CA GLU A 151 2.80 10.42 2.81
C GLU A 151 1.72 9.51 3.42
N GLY A 152 0.53 10.02 3.54
CA GLY A 152 -0.53 9.28 4.17
C GLY A 152 -0.49 9.17 5.69
N ILE A 153 0.65 9.37 6.30
CA ILE A 153 0.81 9.29 7.75
C ILE A 153 1.04 10.70 8.33
N PRO A 154 0.20 11.19 9.25
CA PRO A 154 0.36 12.52 9.82
C PRO A 154 1.75 12.75 10.42
N SER A 155 2.30 13.96 10.25
CA SER A 155 3.63 14.31 10.78
C SER A 155 3.75 14.24 12.30
N SER A 156 2.65 14.14 13.03
CA SER A 156 2.62 13.88 14.48
C SER A 156 2.88 12.41 14.83
N GLU A 157 2.80 11.48 13.86
CA GLU A 157 3.08 10.06 14.04
C GLU A 157 4.55 9.78 13.67
N LEU A 158 5.42 9.75 14.67
CA LEU A 158 6.86 9.58 14.46
C LEU A 158 7.26 8.21 13.90
N ASN A 159 6.38 7.21 14.00
CA ASN A 159 6.56 5.91 13.36
C ASN A 159 6.39 5.97 11.83
N GLY A 160 5.90 7.07 11.28
CA GLY A 160 5.81 7.32 9.84
C GLY A 160 7.08 7.86 9.19
N LEU A 161 8.20 7.95 9.92
CA LEU A 161 9.48 8.39 9.35
C LEU A 161 10.16 7.27 8.59
N TYR A 162 10.77 7.58 7.42
CA TYR A 162 11.56 6.64 6.62
C TYR A 162 12.86 7.26 6.13
N GLY A 163 13.76 6.41 5.61
CA GLY A 163 15.07 6.81 5.12
C GLY A 163 16.16 6.87 6.19
N GLY A 164 17.39 6.81 5.77
CA GLY A 164 18.60 6.77 6.58
C GLY A 164 19.83 6.54 5.73
N GLU A 165 20.81 5.77 6.25
CA GLU A 165 22.08 5.48 5.58
C GLU A 165 22.39 3.98 5.51
N ASP A 166 21.49 3.11 6.00
CA ASP A 166 21.70 1.67 6.04
C ASP A 166 21.11 0.97 4.82
N SER A 167 21.90 0.80 3.77
CA SER A 167 21.50 0.07 2.57
C SER A 167 21.26 -1.43 2.80
N LEU A 168 21.64 -1.98 3.96
CA LEU A 168 21.38 -3.36 4.36
C LEU A 168 20.19 -3.47 5.32
N ASP A 169 19.43 -2.38 5.50
CA ASP A 169 18.22 -2.38 6.31
C ASP A 169 17.37 -3.61 6.04
N ASP A 170 16.86 -4.23 7.10
CA ASP A 170 16.09 -5.46 7.08
C ASP A 170 14.78 -5.25 7.85
N SER A 171 13.71 -5.03 7.10
CA SER A 171 12.34 -4.91 7.59
C SER A 171 11.58 -6.24 7.63
N GLY A 172 12.23 -7.36 7.28
CA GLY A 172 11.70 -8.72 7.37
C GLY A 172 11.44 -9.38 6.02
N VAL A 173 10.35 -10.14 5.94
CA VAL A 173 10.02 -10.98 4.76
C VAL A 173 8.55 -10.82 4.39
N LEU A 174 8.28 -10.53 3.12
CA LEU A 174 6.97 -10.69 2.48
C LEU A 174 7.09 -11.75 1.40
N GLN A 175 6.31 -12.84 1.51
CA GLN A 175 6.29 -13.89 0.49
C GLN A 175 4.90 -14.51 0.36
N TYR A 176 4.41 -14.64 -0.88
CA TYR A 176 3.05 -15.07 -1.21
C TYR A 176 1.99 -14.24 -0.45
N VAL A 177 2.03 -12.95 -0.69
CA VAL A 177 1.12 -11.97 -0.07
C VAL A 177 0.28 -11.30 -1.15
N SER A 178 -1.05 -11.28 -0.97
CA SER A 178 -1.99 -10.57 -1.83
C SER A 178 -2.64 -9.43 -1.05
N ILE A 179 -2.56 -8.20 -1.58
CA ILE A 179 -3.09 -6.97 -1.00
C ILE A 179 -4.21 -6.46 -1.91
N ARG A 180 -5.42 -6.24 -1.37
CA ARG A 180 -6.61 -6.03 -2.18
C ARG A 180 -7.46 -4.90 -1.68
N HIS A 181 -8.12 -4.17 -2.61
CA HIS A 181 -9.14 -3.17 -2.34
C HIS A 181 -8.66 -2.02 -1.43
N GLY A 182 -7.36 -1.72 -1.47
CA GLY A 182 -6.73 -0.62 -0.74
C GLY A 182 -6.87 0.73 -1.42
N GLY A 183 -6.05 1.69 -0.97
CA GLY A 183 -5.94 3.01 -1.62
C GLY A 183 -6.90 4.05 -1.07
N THR A 184 -7.40 3.91 0.18
CA THR A 184 -8.34 4.89 0.71
C THR A 184 -7.69 6.25 0.88
N ASN A 185 -8.44 7.31 0.52
CA ASN A 185 -8.00 8.70 0.66
C ASN A 185 -7.87 9.09 2.12
N ILE A 186 -6.71 9.63 2.49
CA ILE A 186 -6.35 10.03 3.85
C ILE A 186 -6.22 11.55 4.03
N GLY A 187 -6.35 12.31 2.95
CA GLY A 187 -6.27 13.75 2.93
C GLY A 187 -6.44 14.30 1.52
N GLN A 188 -6.36 15.59 1.36
CA GLN A 188 -6.52 16.24 0.05
C GLN A 188 -5.32 15.91 -0.85
N GLY A 189 -5.49 14.97 -1.79
CA GLY A 189 -4.45 14.51 -2.71
C GLY A 189 -3.40 13.62 -2.06
N ASN A 190 -3.72 12.96 -0.95
CA ASN A 190 -2.88 11.94 -0.32
C ASN A 190 -3.71 10.68 -0.11
N GLU A 191 -3.28 9.62 -0.68
CA GLU A 191 -3.86 8.29 -0.62
C GLU A 191 -2.80 7.31 -0.06
N ILE A 192 -3.13 6.06 0.12
CA ILE A 192 -2.18 5.03 0.55
C ILE A 192 -2.10 4.01 -0.57
N ASN A 193 -0.91 3.70 -1.02
CA ASN A 193 -0.69 2.67 -2.04
C ASN A 193 -1.04 1.26 -1.51
N GLY A 194 -1.20 0.32 -2.40
CA GLY A 194 -1.38 -1.07 -2.00
C GLY A 194 -0.22 -1.55 -1.12
N LEU A 195 0.99 -1.40 -1.62
CA LEU A 195 2.24 -1.61 -0.89
C LEU A 195 3.14 -0.38 -1.01
N THR A 196 3.36 0.32 0.10
CA THR A 196 4.28 1.46 0.18
C THR A 196 5.62 1.01 0.79
N LEU A 197 6.74 1.30 0.12
CA LEU A 197 8.10 0.96 0.54
C LEU A 197 8.96 2.22 0.70
N GLY A 198 9.03 2.78 1.91
CA GLY A 198 9.81 3.98 2.20
C GLY A 198 11.22 3.66 2.71
N GLY A 199 12.27 3.90 1.92
CA GLY A 199 13.66 3.68 2.34
C GLY A 199 13.96 2.25 2.80
N VAL A 200 13.36 1.25 2.14
CA VAL A 200 13.55 -0.17 2.49
C VAL A 200 14.85 -0.69 1.88
N GLY A 201 15.65 -1.37 2.70
CA GLY A 201 16.97 -1.87 2.32
C GLY A 201 16.95 -3.29 1.77
N LYS A 202 18.06 -3.67 1.11
CA LYS A 202 18.21 -4.98 0.48
C LYS A 202 18.36 -6.17 1.44
N GLY A 203 18.38 -5.93 2.74
CA GLY A 203 18.25 -6.98 3.75
C GLY A 203 16.82 -7.52 3.86
N THR A 204 15.84 -6.76 3.36
CA THR A 204 14.43 -7.14 3.32
C THR A 204 14.16 -8.06 2.12
N THR A 205 13.39 -9.11 2.33
CA THR A 205 12.96 -10.03 1.26
C THR A 205 11.53 -9.73 0.84
N ILE A 206 11.31 -9.44 -0.44
CA ILE A 206 9.98 -9.26 -1.02
C ILE A 206 9.88 -10.14 -2.27
N ASP A 207 9.02 -11.15 -2.22
CA ASP A 207 8.90 -12.14 -3.28
C ASP A 207 7.46 -12.68 -3.37
N HIS A 208 6.94 -12.84 -4.59
CA HIS A 208 5.57 -13.29 -4.83
C HIS A 208 4.52 -12.37 -4.17
N ILE A 209 4.43 -11.15 -4.65
CA ILE A 209 3.46 -10.15 -4.21
C ILE A 209 2.39 -9.92 -5.28
N GLU A 210 1.14 -9.88 -4.86
CA GLU A 210 0.01 -9.46 -5.70
C GLU A 210 -0.67 -8.24 -5.07
N VAL A 211 -0.90 -7.18 -5.85
CA VAL A 211 -1.79 -6.08 -5.48
C VAL A 211 -2.96 -6.05 -6.44
N VAL A 212 -4.18 -5.95 -5.92
CA VAL A 212 -5.42 -5.96 -6.74
C VAL A 212 -6.37 -4.87 -6.30
N ALA A 213 -6.89 -4.13 -7.27
CA ALA A 213 -7.96 -3.15 -7.04
C ALA A 213 -7.56 -2.10 -6.00
N ASN A 214 -6.41 -1.46 -6.17
CA ASN A 214 -6.02 -0.30 -5.37
C ASN A 214 -6.58 0.99 -5.97
N GLN A 215 -6.97 1.96 -5.13
CA GLN A 215 -7.49 3.26 -5.63
C GLN A 215 -6.36 4.21 -6.03
N ASP A 216 -5.20 4.04 -5.44
CA ASP A 216 -3.94 4.70 -5.72
C ASP A 216 -2.99 3.69 -6.39
N ASP A 217 -1.68 3.86 -6.27
CA ASP A 217 -0.72 2.96 -6.89
C ASP A 217 -0.78 1.53 -6.35
N GLY A 218 -0.33 0.63 -7.17
CA GLY A 218 -0.14 -0.76 -6.77
C GLY A 218 1.01 -0.91 -5.78
N ILE A 219 2.22 -0.66 -6.23
CA ILE A 219 3.44 -0.70 -5.43
C ILE A 219 4.24 0.57 -5.66
N GLU A 220 4.48 1.33 -4.60
CA GLU A 220 5.30 2.54 -4.67
C GLU A 220 6.55 2.44 -3.79
N CYS A 221 7.68 2.89 -4.35
CA CYS A 221 9.00 2.87 -3.73
C CYS A 221 9.56 4.28 -3.55
N PHE A 222 9.56 4.81 -2.33
CA PHE A 222 10.22 6.07 -1.97
C PHE A 222 11.68 5.83 -1.62
N GLY A 223 12.56 5.83 -2.61
CA GLY A 223 13.98 5.52 -2.45
C GLY A 223 14.24 4.11 -1.89
N GLY A 224 15.38 3.93 -1.24
CA GLY A 224 15.81 2.60 -0.79
C GLY A 224 16.44 1.77 -1.90
N ASN A 225 16.69 0.49 -1.61
CA ASN A 225 17.36 -0.41 -2.53
C ASN A 225 16.95 -1.88 -2.35
N VAL A 226 15.72 -2.12 -1.95
CA VAL A 226 15.15 -3.47 -1.81
C VAL A 226 15.08 -4.18 -3.15
N GLU A 227 15.21 -5.51 -3.13
CA GLU A 227 15.02 -6.38 -4.28
C GLU A 227 13.63 -7.02 -4.19
N ILE A 228 12.81 -6.82 -5.22
CA ILE A 228 11.43 -7.31 -5.32
C ILE A 228 11.35 -8.31 -6.45
N GLN A 229 10.93 -9.52 -6.13
CA GLN A 229 10.78 -10.59 -7.12
C GLN A 229 9.32 -10.99 -7.27
N HIS A 230 8.91 -11.35 -8.49
CA HIS A 230 7.58 -11.86 -8.81
C HIS A 230 6.44 -10.96 -8.28
N ALA A 231 6.43 -9.69 -8.70
CA ALA A 231 5.41 -8.72 -8.35
C ALA A 231 4.32 -8.62 -9.42
N LEU A 232 3.06 -8.66 -9.02
CA LEU A 232 1.91 -8.48 -9.90
C LEU A 232 1.00 -7.38 -9.36
N VAL A 233 0.64 -6.44 -10.23
CA VAL A 233 -0.38 -5.43 -9.97
C VAL A 233 -1.51 -5.56 -10.98
N TRP A 234 -2.76 -5.59 -10.50
CA TRP A 234 -3.94 -5.73 -11.32
C TRP A 234 -5.04 -4.76 -10.89
N ALA A 235 -5.55 -3.98 -11.86
CA ALA A 235 -6.70 -3.09 -11.69
C ALA A 235 -6.53 -2.01 -10.61
N GLN A 236 -5.35 -1.41 -10.52
CA GLN A 236 -5.12 -0.16 -9.79
C GLN A 236 -5.74 1.02 -10.56
N GLN A 237 -6.03 2.13 -9.87
CA GLN A 237 -6.65 3.31 -10.50
C GLN A 237 -5.64 4.41 -10.84
N ASP A 238 -4.43 4.37 -10.29
CA ASP A 238 -3.31 5.23 -10.64
C ASP A 238 -2.20 4.37 -11.25
N ASP A 239 -1.02 4.35 -10.74
CA ASP A 239 0.12 3.66 -11.35
C ASP A 239 0.27 2.21 -10.86
N ALA A 240 0.70 1.29 -11.73
CA ALA A 240 0.93 -0.07 -11.27
C ALA A 240 2.20 -0.16 -10.41
N PHE A 241 3.28 0.43 -10.90
CA PHE A 241 4.55 0.53 -10.19
C PHE A 241 5.04 1.97 -10.27
N ASP A 242 5.10 2.63 -9.13
CA ASP A 242 5.70 3.95 -8.98
C ASP A 242 7.06 3.87 -8.26
N ILE A 243 8.05 4.56 -8.82
CA ILE A 243 9.40 4.65 -8.28
C ILE A 243 9.78 6.10 -8.11
N ASP A 244 10.08 6.48 -6.89
CA ASP A 244 10.43 7.84 -6.52
C ASP A 244 11.76 7.91 -5.73
N GLN A 245 12.28 9.12 -5.54
CA GLN A 245 13.42 9.44 -4.68
C GLN A 245 14.69 8.61 -4.94
N ALA A 246 15.04 8.42 -6.23
CA ALA A 246 16.20 7.66 -6.65
C ALA A 246 16.27 6.25 -6.03
N PHE A 247 15.15 5.54 -6.04
CA PHE A 247 15.16 4.11 -5.73
C PHE A 247 16.27 3.41 -6.50
N SER A 248 17.06 2.59 -5.83
CA SER A 248 18.24 1.93 -6.41
C SER A 248 18.20 0.41 -6.26
N GLY A 249 17.00 -0.14 -6.15
CA GLY A 249 16.74 -1.57 -6.03
C GLY A 249 16.49 -2.27 -7.36
N LEU A 250 15.89 -3.44 -7.25
CA LEU A 250 15.58 -4.33 -8.37
C LEU A 250 14.12 -4.77 -8.31
N PHE A 251 13.41 -4.69 -9.43
CA PHE A 251 12.24 -5.51 -9.70
C PHE A 251 12.62 -6.61 -10.70
N GLU A 252 12.40 -7.87 -10.34
CA GLU A 252 12.63 -9.01 -11.20
C GLU A 252 11.33 -9.78 -11.42
N SER A 253 10.95 -10.02 -12.69
CA SER A 253 9.72 -10.71 -13.06
C SER A 253 8.47 -9.99 -12.52
N PHE A 254 8.10 -8.87 -13.12
CA PHE A 254 6.94 -8.08 -12.72
C PHE A 254 5.82 -8.10 -13.79
N VAL A 255 4.58 -7.96 -13.35
CA VAL A 255 3.40 -7.95 -14.22
C VAL A 255 2.49 -6.78 -13.86
N SER A 256 2.15 -5.95 -14.85
CA SER A 256 1.08 -4.97 -14.78
C SER A 256 -0.10 -5.45 -15.62
N ILE A 257 -1.30 -5.49 -15.03
CA ILE A 257 -2.55 -5.80 -15.72
C ILE A 257 -3.50 -4.63 -15.53
N ALA A 258 -3.61 -3.80 -16.56
CA ALA A 258 -4.48 -2.64 -16.54
C ALA A 258 -5.94 -3.02 -16.81
N GLU A 259 -6.85 -2.26 -16.23
CA GLU A 259 -8.30 -2.29 -16.51
C GLU A 259 -8.74 -0.91 -17.01
N ASN A 260 -10.02 -0.61 -17.03
CA ASN A 260 -10.59 0.59 -17.67
C ASN A 260 -10.21 1.93 -17.00
N GLN A 261 -9.74 1.91 -15.75
CA GLN A 261 -9.30 3.09 -15.01
C GLN A 261 -7.90 2.81 -14.47
N HIS A 262 -6.91 3.46 -15.02
CA HIS A 262 -5.51 3.41 -14.62
C HIS A 262 -4.79 4.62 -15.23
N ASP A 263 -3.62 4.99 -14.69
CA ASP A 263 -2.74 5.98 -15.31
C ASP A 263 -1.56 5.25 -15.98
N HIS A 264 -0.46 4.95 -15.30
CA HIS A 264 0.68 4.32 -15.93
C HIS A 264 0.87 2.86 -15.49
N ALA A 265 1.46 2.06 -16.37
CA ALA A 265 2.03 0.78 -15.98
C ALA A 265 3.33 0.96 -15.17
N LEU A 266 4.09 2.00 -15.49
CA LEU A 266 5.30 2.42 -14.77
C LEU A 266 5.34 3.95 -14.75
N GLU A 267 5.36 4.55 -13.56
CA GLU A 267 5.78 5.92 -13.32
C GLU A 267 7.11 5.90 -12.60
N ILE A 268 8.12 6.57 -13.14
CA ILE A 268 9.48 6.52 -12.63
C ILE A 268 10.02 7.93 -12.49
N ASP A 269 10.07 8.40 -11.28
CA ASP A 269 10.61 9.71 -10.93
C ASP A 269 12.06 9.59 -10.45
N GLY A 270 12.82 10.59 -10.78
CA GLY A 270 14.21 10.69 -10.37
C GLY A 270 14.39 11.20 -8.94
N PRO A 271 15.55 11.79 -8.65
CA PRO A 271 15.84 12.27 -7.30
C PRO A 271 15.10 13.58 -6.98
N GLU A 272 14.54 13.69 -5.79
CA GLU A 272 14.08 14.95 -5.22
C GLU A 272 15.24 15.86 -4.73
N GLY A 273 16.40 15.30 -4.47
CA GLY A 273 17.59 16.01 -4.00
C GLY A 273 18.75 15.96 -5.02
N THR A 274 19.97 16.00 -4.53
CA THR A 274 21.17 16.04 -5.38
C THR A 274 21.82 14.68 -5.63
N TRP A 275 21.46 13.67 -4.84
CA TRP A 275 21.94 12.30 -4.99
C TRP A 275 21.05 11.54 -5.95
N ASN A 276 21.66 10.79 -6.86
CA ASN A 276 20.96 9.93 -7.80
C ASN A 276 21.60 8.55 -7.85
N ALA A 277 20.80 7.51 -8.11
CA ALA A 277 21.26 6.15 -8.26
C ALA A 277 20.38 5.38 -9.26
N PRO A 278 20.95 4.39 -9.98
CA PRO A 278 20.19 3.65 -10.98
C PRO A 278 19.32 2.58 -10.34
N PHE A 279 18.08 2.48 -10.81
CA PHE A 279 17.18 1.35 -10.56
C PHE A 279 17.32 0.28 -11.66
N THR A 280 16.76 -0.90 -11.41
CA THR A 280 16.62 -1.96 -12.41
C THR A 280 15.24 -2.59 -12.33
N MET A 281 14.53 -2.65 -13.46
CA MET A 281 13.30 -3.42 -13.62
C MET A 281 13.51 -4.44 -14.75
N TRP A 282 13.52 -5.73 -14.41
CA TRP A 282 13.87 -6.79 -15.33
C TRP A 282 12.75 -7.80 -15.52
N GLY A 283 12.44 -8.13 -16.79
CA GLY A 283 11.51 -9.19 -17.13
C GLY A 283 10.06 -8.81 -16.83
N GLY A 284 9.63 -7.62 -17.22
CA GLY A 284 8.25 -7.18 -17.11
C GLY A 284 7.32 -7.79 -18.14
N THR A 285 6.03 -7.89 -17.81
CA THR A 285 4.95 -8.16 -18.77
C THR A 285 3.85 -7.14 -18.53
N LEU A 286 3.56 -6.33 -19.57
CA LEU A 286 2.53 -5.29 -19.51
C LEU A 286 1.32 -5.79 -20.32
N ILE A 287 0.18 -5.93 -19.64
CA ILE A 287 -1.10 -6.34 -20.21
C ILE A 287 -2.06 -5.18 -20.05
N ASP A 288 -2.39 -4.54 -21.17
CA ASP A 288 -3.24 -3.36 -21.21
C ASP A 288 -4.24 -3.52 -22.38
N PRO A 289 -5.54 -3.26 -22.18
CA PRO A 289 -6.55 -3.35 -23.23
C PRO A 289 -6.31 -2.36 -24.38
N ASP A 290 -5.64 -1.24 -24.11
CA ASP A 290 -5.30 -0.21 -25.10
C ASP A 290 -3.79 -0.23 -25.38
N THR A 291 -3.01 0.55 -24.66
CA THR A 291 -1.55 0.63 -24.77
C THR A 291 -1.01 1.10 -23.42
N ALA A 292 -0.17 0.29 -22.80
CA ALA A 292 0.44 0.64 -21.51
C ALA A 292 1.16 2.00 -21.59
N GLN A 293 0.98 2.83 -20.57
CA GLN A 293 1.67 4.10 -20.44
C GLN A 293 2.88 3.93 -19.52
N ILE A 294 4.01 4.51 -19.92
CA ILE A 294 5.24 4.54 -19.12
C ILE A 294 5.73 5.97 -19.09
N HIS A 295 6.00 6.49 -17.89
CA HIS A 295 6.50 7.84 -17.72
C HIS A 295 7.86 7.84 -16.99
N PHE A 296 8.86 8.55 -17.54
CA PHE A 296 10.17 8.76 -16.91
C PHE A 296 10.38 10.26 -16.71
N ARG A 297 10.57 10.71 -15.48
CA ARG A 297 10.69 12.13 -15.11
C ARG A 297 11.93 12.42 -14.27
N ASP A 298 12.23 13.69 -14.12
CA ASP A 298 13.10 14.28 -13.10
C ASP A 298 14.48 13.64 -12.94
N ASN A 299 15.20 13.45 -14.06
CA ASN A 299 16.51 12.80 -14.11
C ASN A 299 16.52 11.32 -13.70
N ALA A 300 15.44 10.60 -13.85
CA ALA A 300 15.39 9.16 -13.63
C ALA A 300 16.59 8.46 -14.32
N LEU A 301 17.21 7.54 -13.62
CA LEU A 301 18.40 6.82 -14.07
C LEU A 301 18.20 5.32 -13.85
N GLY A 302 18.30 4.50 -14.91
CA GLY A 302 18.15 3.06 -14.71
C GLY A 302 17.97 2.25 -15.97
N PHE A 303 17.42 1.05 -15.77
CA PHE A 303 17.16 0.09 -16.82
C PHE A 303 15.77 -0.55 -16.63
N VAL A 304 15.00 -0.64 -17.71
CA VAL A 304 13.72 -1.35 -17.77
C VAL A 304 13.71 -2.34 -18.92
N SER A 305 13.26 -3.55 -18.65
CA SER A 305 13.05 -4.59 -19.66
C SER A 305 11.67 -5.22 -19.50
N PHE A 306 10.89 -5.23 -20.57
CA PHE A 306 9.54 -5.80 -20.55
C PHE A 306 9.10 -6.37 -21.89
N ASN A 307 8.05 -7.19 -21.86
CA ASN A 307 7.27 -7.65 -23.01
C ASN A 307 5.89 -6.98 -22.95
N GLY A 308 5.45 -6.41 -24.06
CA GLY A 308 4.20 -5.69 -24.18
C GLY A 308 4.34 -4.52 -25.16
N VAL A 309 3.24 -3.81 -25.39
CA VAL A 309 3.22 -2.58 -26.19
C VAL A 309 3.03 -1.41 -25.23
N ALA A 310 3.93 -0.46 -25.26
CA ALA A 310 3.86 0.71 -24.39
C ALA A 310 4.10 2.00 -25.17
N ASN A 311 3.43 3.06 -24.74
CA ASN A 311 3.76 4.44 -25.07
C ASN A 311 4.69 4.97 -23.98
N ILE A 312 5.83 5.47 -24.36
CA ILE A 312 6.87 5.92 -23.42
C ILE A 312 7.01 7.43 -23.53
N GLU A 313 6.71 8.12 -22.45
CA GLU A 313 7.01 9.53 -22.28
C GLU A 313 8.25 9.69 -21.39
N ALA A 314 9.18 10.54 -21.78
CA ALA A 314 10.40 10.73 -21.03
C ALA A 314 10.87 12.19 -21.12
N ASP A 315 11.21 12.76 -19.98
CA ASP A 315 11.87 14.05 -19.91
C ASP A 315 13.27 14.01 -20.54
N LEU A 316 13.72 15.11 -21.10
CA LEU A 316 15.07 15.22 -21.70
C LEU A 316 16.21 14.99 -20.69
N SER A 317 15.92 15.06 -19.41
CA SER A 317 16.88 14.87 -18.32
C SER A 317 17.08 13.42 -17.92
N THR A 318 16.19 12.52 -18.34
CA THR A 318 16.24 11.10 -17.94
C THR A 318 17.32 10.32 -18.68
N SER A 319 17.84 9.29 -18.06
CA SER A 319 18.84 8.37 -18.60
C SER A 319 18.43 6.92 -18.32
N VAL A 320 17.24 6.54 -18.80
CA VAL A 320 16.70 5.19 -18.68
C VAL A 320 16.91 4.41 -19.97
N VAL A 321 17.51 3.24 -19.85
CA VAL A 321 17.65 2.29 -20.97
C VAL A 321 16.44 1.38 -20.98
N VAL A 322 15.71 1.34 -22.10
CA VAL A 322 14.51 0.50 -22.25
C VAL A 322 14.80 -0.61 -23.25
N ASP A 323 14.52 -1.86 -22.85
CA ASP A 323 14.61 -3.04 -23.70
C ASP A 323 13.23 -3.74 -23.80
N THR A 324 12.59 -3.63 -24.95
CA THR A 324 11.29 -4.21 -25.26
C THR A 324 11.38 -5.56 -25.99
N LEU A 325 12.57 -6.08 -26.23
CA LEU A 325 12.80 -7.33 -26.97
C LEU A 325 12.99 -8.52 -26.05
N HIS A 326 12.91 -8.31 -24.75
CA HIS A 326 13.24 -9.33 -23.74
C HIS A 326 12.10 -10.30 -23.45
N VAL A 327 12.48 -11.40 -22.83
CA VAL A 327 11.54 -12.37 -22.24
C VAL A 327 10.77 -11.64 -21.14
N GLY A 328 9.44 -11.69 -21.18
CA GLY A 328 8.57 -11.12 -20.16
C GLY A 328 8.67 -11.86 -18.82
N ALA A 329 7.77 -11.53 -17.91
CA ALA A 329 7.69 -12.13 -16.59
C ALA A 329 7.56 -13.66 -16.66
N GLN A 330 8.05 -14.32 -15.63
CA GLN A 330 7.91 -15.77 -15.45
C GLN A 330 6.47 -16.11 -15.02
N LEU A 331 5.52 -16.07 -15.95
CA LEU A 331 4.08 -16.16 -15.66
C LEU A 331 3.69 -17.40 -14.85
N GLY A 332 4.49 -18.46 -14.86
CA GLY A 332 4.29 -19.66 -14.04
C GLY A 332 4.38 -19.41 -12.53
N GLU A 333 5.15 -18.41 -12.12
CA GLU A 333 5.32 -18.03 -10.71
C GLU A 333 4.08 -17.33 -10.13
N PHE A 334 3.17 -16.86 -10.99
CA PHE A 334 1.93 -16.18 -10.59
C PHE A 334 0.70 -17.12 -10.55
N ASN A 335 0.85 -18.43 -10.63
CA ASN A 335 -0.26 -19.38 -10.60
C ASN A 335 -1.09 -19.39 -9.30
N TRP A 336 -0.56 -18.79 -8.24
CA TRP A 336 -1.19 -18.66 -6.92
C TRP A 336 -2.10 -17.44 -6.79
N THR A 337 -2.10 -16.50 -7.74
CA THR A 337 -2.73 -15.19 -7.66
C THR A 337 -4.23 -15.22 -7.94
N TRP A 338 -4.95 -14.23 -7.44
CA TRP A 338 -6.34 -14.00 -7.82
C TRP A 338 -6.45 -13.62 -9.30
N ALA A 339 -5.56 -12.79 -9.82
CA ALA A 339 -5.53 -12.43 -11.24
C ALA A 339 -5.48 -13.69 -12.13
N LYS A 340 -4.67 -14.68 -11.80
CA LYS A 340 -4.63 -15.97 -12.51
C LYS A 340 -5.93 -16.74 -12.38
N ALA A 341 -6.52 -16.82 -11.20
CA ALA A 341 -7.79 -17.49 -10.96
C ALA A 341 -8.95 -16.81 -11.72
N ALA A 342 -8.87 -15.50 -11.96
CA ALA A 342 -9.80 -14.71 -12.75
C ALA A 342 -9.57 -14.82 -14.27
N GLY A 343 -8.52 -15.51 -14.71
CA GLY A 343 -8.21 -15.71 -16.13
C GLY A 343 -7.57 -14.50 -16.80
N LYS A 344 -6.89 -13.64 -16.05
CA LYS A 344 -6.20 -12.45 -16.56
C LYS A 344 -4.76 -12.75 -17.03
N LEU A 345 -4.22 -13.91 -16.65
CA LEU A 345 -2.90 -14.44 -17.01
C LEU A 345 -2.98 -15.75 -17.79
#